data_7db519aba009f367a8d03bd48568eb02
#
_entry.id   7db519aba009f367a8d03bd48568eb02
#
_cell.length_a   1.000
_cell.length_b   1.000
_cell.length_c   1.000
_cell.angle_alpha   90.00
_cell.angle_beta   90.00
_cell.angle_gamma   90.00
#
_symmetry.space_group_name_H-M   'P 1'
#
loop_
_entity.id
_entity.type
_entity.pdbx_description
1 polymer ?
#
loop_
_entity_poly.entity_id
_entity_poly.type
_entity_poly.pdbx_seq_one_letter_code
_entity_poly.pdbx_strand_id
1 'polypeptide(L)'
;ALYNHDSNYLLARTTSGTLELKEDDKGLYYRFEMPNTSYGNDMLELFRRGDLSQSSFGFTVEKDSWRMEEGQHVRYIERVGSLFDVSPVVYPAYASASSGLRSAEPKGEGEAEVARETPTEELNYNIYNALIKLAKDEC
;
A
#
# COMPACT_ATOMS: atom_id res chain seq x y z
N ALA A 1 5.69 1.78 6.32
CA ALA A 1 5.14 0.55 5.73
C ALA A 1 5.46 -0.64 6.63
N LEU A 2 4.47 -1.49 6.89
CA LEU A 2 4.59 -2.68 7.75
C LEU A 2 4.07 -3.91 6.98
N TYR A 3 4.34 -5.11 7.49
CA TYR A 3 3.65 -6.31 7.04
C TYR A 3 2.55 -6.68 8.05
N ASN A 4 1.33 -6.86 7.59
CA ASN A 4 0.15 -7.20 8.42
C ASN A 4 -0.07 -6.25 9.61
N HIS A 5 0.25 -4.96 9.49
CA HIS A 5 0.18 -3.97 10.59
C HIS A 5 1.05 -4.31 11.81
N ASP A 6 2.05 -5.19 11.65
CA ASP A 6 2.93 -5.60 12.72
C ASP A 6 4.24 -4.78 12.70
N SER A 7 4.48 -4.01 13.74
CA SER A 7 5.67 -3.17 13.88
C SER A 7 6.99 -3.94 13.97
N ASN A 8 6.95 -5.24 14.21
CA ASN A 8 8.14 -6.10 14.17
C ASN A 8 8.63 -6.35 12.73
N TYR A 9 7.77 -6.14 11.74
CA TYR A 9 8.07 -6.32 10.32
C TYR A 9 8.04 -4.97 9.60
N LEU A 10 8.96 -4.10 9.95
CA LEU A 10 9.12 -2.79 9.32
C LEU A 10 9.73 -2.94 7.93
N LEU A 11 9.02 -2.46 6.90
CA LEU A 11 9.45 -2.51 5.51
C LEU A 11 10.08 -1.20 5.03
N ALA A 12 9.46 -0.07 5.37
CA ALA A 12 9.95 1.25 4.96
C ALA A 12 9.35 2.35 5.83
N ARG A 13 9.94 3.55 5.81
CA ARG A 13 9.45 4.72 6.54
C ARG A 13 9.63 6.01 5.75
N THR A 14 8.68 6.93 5.88
CA THR A 14 8.81 8.29 5.33
C THR A 14 9.95 9.06 5.98
N THR A 15 10.17 8.88 7.29
CA THR A 15 11.23 9.58 8.04
C THR A 15 12.65 9.17 7.63
N SER A 16 12.83 7.97 7.10
CA SER A 16 14.11 7.50 6.54
C SER A 16 14.22 7.73 5.03
N GLY A 17 13.16 8.27 4.39
CA GLY A 17 13.13 8.46 2.94
C GLY A 17 12.97 7.17 2.13
N THR A 18 12.69 6.03 2.79
CA THR A 18 12.54 4.73 2.13
C THR A 18 11.10 4.45 1.70
N LEU A 19 10.12 5.22 2.17
CA LEU A 19 8.70 5.12 1.81
C LEU A 19 8.25 6.40 1.10
N GLU A 20 7.74 6.24 -0.11
CA GLU A 20 7.02 7.28 -0.84
C GLU A 20 5.51 7.09 -0.61
N LEU A 21 4.82 8.19 -0.28
CA LEU A 21 3.36 8.26 -0.17
C LEU A 21 2.84 9.34 -1.10
N LYS A 22 1.75 9.07 -1.77
CA LYS A 22 1.07 10.01 -2.66
C LYS A 22 -0.44 9.80 -2.58
N GLU A 23 -1.17 10.90 -2.53
CA GLU A 23 -2.62 10.91 -2.74
C GLU A 23 -2.90 11.41 -4.15
N ASP A 24 -3.80 10.73 -4.86
CA ASP A 24 -4.27 11.10 -6.19
C ASP A 24 -5.77 10.82 -6.35
N ASP A 25 -6.33 11.07 -7.53
CA ASP A 25 -7.76 10.86 -7.83
C ASP A 25 -8.22 9.40 -7.66
N LYS A 26 -7.27 8.48 -7.49
CA LYS A 26 -7.52 7.04 -7.32
C LYS A 26 -7.44 6.61 -5.85
N GLY A 27 -6.85 7.43 -5.00
CA GLY A 27 -6.70 7.17 -3.56
C GLY A 27 -5.26 7.29 -3.06
N LEU A 28 -4.96 6.61 -1.97
CA LEU A 28 -3.65 6.58 -1.37
C LEU A 28 -2.75 5.58 -2.10
N TYR A 29 -1.69 6.08 -2.70
CA TYR A 29 -0.63 5.32 -3.32
C TYR A 29 0.59 5.29 -2.41
N TYR A 30 1.27 4.16 -2.32
CA TYR A 30 2.57 4.07 -1.68
C TYR A 30 3.53 3.15 -2.44
N ARG A 31 4.82 3.43 -2.29
CA ARG A 31 5.91 2.71 -2.94
C ARG A 31 7.12 2.67 -2.03
N PHE A 32 7.84 1.56 -2.04
CA PHE A 32 9.14 1.39 -1.39
C PHE A 32 9.93 0.27 -2.05
N GLU A 33 11.25 0.28 -1.85
CA GLU A 33 12.10 -0.85 -2.16
C GLU A 33 12.03 -1.87 -1.02
N MET A 34 11.86 -3.14 -1.37
CA MET A 34 11.81 -4.21 -0.37
C MET A 34 13.15 -4.28 0.38
N PRO A 35 13.15 -4.22 1.71
CA PRO A 35 14.39 -4.28 2.47
C PRO A 35 15.04 -5.66 2.33
N ASN A 36 16.37 -5.69 2.20
CA ASN A 36 17.13 -6.94 2.14
C ASN A 36 17.30 -7.54 3.54
N THR A 37 16.18 -7.95 4.12
CA THR A 37 16.05 -8.65 5.39
C THR A 37 15.50 -10.04 5.15
N SER A 38 15.58 -10.95 6.13
CA SER A 38 14.97 -12.29 6.00
C SER A 38 13.49 -12.20 5.67
N TYR A 39 12.71 -11.42 6.45
CA TYR A 39 11.28 -11.24 6.22
C TYR A 39 10.96 -10.47 4.93
N GLY A 40 11.83 -9.54 4.50
CA GLY A 40 11.67 -8.86 3.21
C GLY A 40 11.80 -9.83 2.04
N ASN A 41 12.79 -10.71 2.09
CA ASN A 41 12.99 -11.76 1.07
C ASN A 41 11.85 -12.80 1.09
N ASP A 42 11.36 -13.19 2.27
CA ASP A 42 10.21 -14.08 2.41
C ASP A 42 8.95 -13.45 1.79
N MET A 43 8.72 -12.14 2.00
CA MET A 43 7.61 -11.43 1.41
C MET A 43 7.72 -11.33 -0.12
N LEU A 44 8.92 -11.08 -0.67
CA LEU A 44 9.11 -11.07 -2.13
C LEU A 44 8.68 -12.40 -2.74
N GLU A 45 9.00 -13.52 -2.10
CA GLU A 45 8.55 -14.83 -2.57
C GLU A 45 7.02 -14.98 -2.51
N LEU A 46 6.39 -14.53 -1.42
CA LEU A 46 4.92 -14.56 -1.30
C LEU A 46 4.23 -13.70 -2.36
N PHE A 47 4.80 -12.55 -2.72
CA PHE A 47 4.31 -11.72 -3.82
C PHE A 47 4.47 -12.39 -5.18
N ARG A 48 5.64 -13.01 -5.47
CA ARG A 48 5.87 -13.72 -6.74
C ARG A 48 4.90 -14.87 -6.93
N ARG A 49 4.54 -15.55 -5.88
CA ARG A 49 3.57 -16.65 -5.86
C ARG A 49 2.12 -16.16 -5.96
N GLY A 50 1.87 -14.87 -5.67
CA GLY A 50 0.51 -14.32 -5.60
C GLY A 50 -0.21 -14.61 -4.27
N ASP A 51 0.48 -15.18 -3.28
CA ASP A 51 -0.09 -15.43 -1.94
C ASP A 51 -0.32 -14.12 -1.18
N LEU A 52 0.43 -13.07 -1.51
CA LEU A 52 0.31 -11.73 -0.98
C LEU A 52 0.01 -10.76 -2.11
N SER A 53 -1.21 -10.20 -2.15
CA SER A 53 -1.68 -9.33 -3.23
C SER A 53 -2.61 -8.22 -2.74
N GLN A 54 -2.84 -8.14 -1.45
CA GLN A 54 -3.78 -7.21 -0.84
C GLN A 54 -3.07 -6.21 0.06
N SER A 55 -3.70 -5.07 0.26
CA SER A 55 -3.16 -3.98 1.06
C SER A 55 -4.18 -3.48 2.08
N SER A 56 -3.70 -2.84 3.12
CA SER A 56 -4.50 -2.16 4.13
C SER A 56 -3.74 -0.94 4.64
N PHE A 57 -4.40 -0.08 5.38
CA PHE A 57 -3.78 1.07 6.03
C PHE A 57 -4.44 1.35 7.37
N GLY A 58 -3.65 1.80 8.33
CA GLY A 58 -4.07 2.18 9.66
C GLY A 58 -4.18 3.70 9.80
N PHE A 59 -5.35 4.18 10.25
CA PHE A 59 -5.60 5.61 10.40
C PHE A 59 -6.56 5.92 11.55
N THR A 60 -6.57 7.18 12.00
CA THR A 60 -7.63 7.70 12.86
C THR A 60 -8.69 8.41 12.04
N VAL A 61 -9.92 8.35 12.51
CA VAL A 61 -11.03 9.13 11.96
C VAL A 61 -11.10 10.46 12.71
N GLU A 62 -11.04 11.57 11.98
CA GLU A 62 -11.26 12.91 12.55
C GLU A 62 -12.72 13.30 12.47
N LYS A 63 -13.40 12.97 11.35
CA LYS A 63 -14.81 13.25 11.16
C LYS A 63 -15.49 12.11 10.42
N ASP A 64 -16.65 11.73 10.88
CA ASP A 64 -17.51 10.73 10.23
C ASP A 64 -18.99 11.10 10.35
N SER A 65 -19.81 10.45 9.55
CA SER A 65 -21.26 10.49 9.63
C SER A 65 -21.85 9.10 9.39
N TRP A 66 -23.05 8.89 9.90
CA TRP A 66 -23.80 7.65 9.73
C TRP A 66 -25.07 7.93 8.93
N ARG A 67 -25.32 7.10 7.94
CA ARG A 67 -26.54 7.17 7.12
C ARG A 67 -27.22 5.81 7.09
N MET A 68 -28.55 5.83 6.96
CA MET A 68 -29.32 4.62 6.71
C MET A 68 -29.43 4.43 5.19
N GLU A 69 -28.86 3.35 4.66
CA GLU A 69 -28.94 2.99 3.24
C GLU A 69 -29.44 1.54 3.13
N GLU A 70 -30.49 1.34 2.35
CA GLU A 70 -31.08 0.01 2.11
C GLU A 70 -31.35 -0.81 3.40
N GLY A 71 -31.69 -0.13 4.50
CA GLY A 71 -31.96 -0.77 5.81
C GLY A 71 -30.70 -1.09 6.63
N GLN A 72 -29.52 -0.67 6.19
CA GLN A 72 -28.24 -0.85 6.90
C GLN A 72 -27.68 0.50 7.34
N HIS A 73 -27.01 0.51 8.51
CA HIS A 73 -26.26 1.67 8.97
C HIS A 73 -24.90 1.70 8.26
N VAL A 74 -24.69 2.69 7.41
CA VAL A 74 -23.44 2.92 6.69
C VAL A 74 -22.68 4.07 7.35
N ARG A 75 -21.40 3.82 7.70
CA ARG A 75 -20.51 4.83 8.23
C ARG A 75 -19.72 5.48 7.11
N TYR A 76 -19.82 6.80 6.99
CA TYR A 76 -19.02 7.62 6.08
C TYR A 76 -17.91 8.30 6.84
N ILE A 77 -16.66 8.01 6.46
CA ILE A 77 -15.51 8.71 6.99
C ILE A 77 -15.29 9.96 6.13
N GLU A 78 -15.61 11.13 6.67
CA GLU A 78 -15.53 12.40 5.96
C GLU A 78 -14.12 13.01 6.02
N ARG A 79 -13.37 12.69 7.07
CA ARG A 79 -11.98 13.14 7.24
C ARG A 79 -11.14 12.12 8.00
N VAL A 80 -10.01 11.79 7.40
CA VAL A 80 -8.95 11.02 8.04
C VAL A 80 -8.09 11.97 8.87
N GLY A 81 -7.80 11.62 10.11
CA GLY A 81 -6.93 12.40 10.98
C GLY A 81 -5.46 12.10 10.72
N SER A 82 -4.96 11.02 11.29
CA SER A 82 -3.56 10.59 11.12
C SER A 82 -3.49 9.25 10.42
N LEU A 83 -2.60 9.13 9.45
CA LEU A 83 -2.20 7.87 8.84
C LEU A 83 -1.03 7.28 9.63
N PHE A 84 -1.17 6.09 10.16
CA PHE A 84 -0.14 5.43 10.97
C PHE A 84 0.75 4.52 10.15
N ASP A 85 0.14 3.70 9.32
CA ASP A 85 0.85 2.75 8.48
C ASP A 85 0.10 2.44 7.18
N VAL A 86 0.83 1.92 6.24
CA VAL A 86 0.38 1.24 5.03
C VAL A 86 0.99 -0.15 5.02
N SER A 87 0.22 -1.17 4.71
CA SER A 87 0.67 -2.56 4.89
C SER A 87 0.19 -3.48 3.77
N PRO A 88 1.08 -4.26 3.15
CA PRO A 88 0.68 -5.51 2.53
C PRO A 88 0.12 -6.44 3.60
N VAL A 89 -1.03 -7.05 3.32
CA VAL A 89 -1.76 -7.87 4.29
C VAL A 89 -2.33 -9.13 3.64
N VAL A 90 -2.49 -10.16 4.47
CA VAL A 90 -3.19 -11.40 4.06
C VAL A 90 -4.69 -11.18 4.04
N TYR A 91 -5.22 -10.43 5.01
CA TYR A 91 -6.65 -10.12 5.14
C TYR A 91 -6.85 -8.60 5.19
N PRO A 92 -7.25 -7.98 4.06
CA PRO A 92 -7.46 -6.54 4.02
C PRO A 92 -8.77 -6.14 4.71
N ALA A 93 -8.80 -4.94 5.28
CA ALA A 93 -10.05 -4.36 5.77
C ALA A 93 -11.02 -4.02 4.62
N TYR A 94 -10.48 -3.73 3.43
CA TYR A 94 -11.23 -3.39 2.22
C TYR A 94 -10.76 -4.26 1.05
N ALA A 95 -11.67 -5.03 0.47
CA ALA A 95 -11.37 -5.97 -0.62
C ALA A 95 -10.85 -5.32 -1.91
N SER A 96 -11.07 -4.02 -2.10
CA SER A 96 -10.61 -3.25 -3.27
C SER A 96 -9.15 -2.78 -3.17
N ALA A 97 -8.51 -2.91 -2.01
CA ALA A 97 -7.12 -2.53 -1.82
C ALA A 97 -6.19 -3.65 -2.32
N SER A 98 -5.31 -3.34 -3.24
CA SER A 98 -4.38 -4.31 -3.85
C SER A 98 -2.93 -3.93 -3.68
N SER A 99 -2.05 -4.91 -3.77
CA SER A 99 -0.61 -4.76 -3.76
C SER A 99 0.06 -5.67 -4.80
N GLY A 100 1.26 -5.32 -5.25
CA GLY A 100 1.98 -6.14 -6.21
C GLY A 100 3.41 -5.68 -6.41
N LEU A 101 4.21 -6.55 -7.04
CA LEU A 101 5.57 -6.25 -7.45
C LEU A 101 5.58 -5.50 -8.78
N ARG A 102 6.49 -4.54 -8.92
CA ARG A 102 6.82 -3.90 -10.17
C ARG A 102 8.30 -4.16 -10.46
N SER A 103 8.57 -4.82 -11.60
CA SER A 103 9.94 -4.90 -12.10
C SER A 103 10.41 -3.50 -12.50
N ALA A 104 11.63 -3.12 -12.17
CA ALA A 104 12.24 -1.92 -12.71
C ALA A 104 12.26 -2.05 -14.24
N GLU A 105 11.63 -1.12 -14.97
CA GLU A 105 11.77 -1.07 -16.41
C GLU A 105 13.26 -0.79 -16.73
N PRO A 106 13.89 -1.54 -17.64
CA PRO A 106 15.26 -1.24 -18.04
C PRO A 106 15.27 0.14 -18.69
N LYS A 107 15.97 1.11 -18.10
CA LYS A 107 16.32 2.36 -18.75
C LYS A 107 17.16 1.99 -19.97
N GLY A 108 16.66 2.39 -21.17
CA GLY A 108 17.14 2.00 -22.48
C GLY A 108 18.63 2.02 -22.68
N GLU A 109 19.09 1.03 -23.44
CA GLU A 109 20.27 0.87 -24.29
C GLU A 109 21.61 1.37 -23.77
N GLY A 110 22.47 0.42 -23.43
CA GLY A 110 23.91 0.59 -23.23
C GLY A 110 24.55 -0.65 -22.62
N GLU A 111 24.96 -1.56 -23.50
CA GLU A 111 26.00 -2.59 -23.33
C GLU A 111 26.01 -3.51 -22.11
N ALA A 112 25.98 -4.81 -22.43
CA ALA A 112 26.04 -5.94 -21.55
C ALA A 112 27.31 -6.01 -20.71
N GLU A 113 27.13 -6.01 -19.38
CA GLU A 113 28.09 -6.67 -18.48
C GLU A 113 27.28 -7.54 -17.51
N VAL A 114 27.57 -8.86 -17.55
CA VAL A 114 26.89 -9.87 -16.76
C VAL A 114 27.39 -9.77 -15.31
N ALA A 115 26.82 -8.86 -14.55
CA ALA A 115 26.84 -8.91 -13.10
C ALA A 115 25.53 -9.55 -12.64
N ARG A 116 25.61 -10.55 -11.78
CA ARG A 116 24.45 -11.15 -11.10
C ARG A 116 23.90 -10.12 -10.11
N GLU A 117 23.14 -9.16 -10.63
CA GLU A 117 22.36 -8.23 -9.82
C GLU A 117 21.09 -8.94 -9.37
N THR A 118 20.92 -9.05 -8.07
CA THR A 118 19.62 -9.35 -7.48
C THR A 118 18.66 -8.25 -7.93
N PRO A 119 17.52 -8.58 -8.55
CA PRO A 119 16.57 -7.56 -9.02
C PRO A 119 16.10 -6.73 -7.82
N THR A 120 16.31 -5.43 -7.89
CA THR A 120 15.69 -4.49 -6.96
C THR A 120 14.22 -4.38 -7.36
N GLU A 121 13.35 -5.10 -6.69
CA GLU A 121 11.91 -5.09 -6.99
C GLU A 121 11.24 -3.99 -6.18
N GLU A 122 10.65 -3.03 -6.87
CA GLU A 122 9.85 -1.96 -6.27
C GLU A 122 8.40 -2.41 -6.08
N LEU A 123 7.87 -2.16 -4.90
CA LEU A 123 6.49 -2.50 -4.54
C LEU A 123 5.57 -1.31 -4.77
N ASN A 124 4.60 -1.45 -5.65
CA ASN A 124 3.59 -0.43 -5.97
C ASN A 124 2.21 -0.82 -5.43
N TYR A 125 1.58 0.05 -4.65
CA TYR A 125 0.27 -0.19 -4.07
C TYR A 125 -0.72 0.89 -4.44
N ASN A 126 -1.89 0.48 -4.91
CA ASN A 126 -3.04 1.35 -5.11
C ASN A 126 -4.13 0.97 -4.11
N ILE A 127 -4.35 1.79 -3.10
CA ILE A 127 -5.50 1.66 -2.20
C ILE A 127 -6.67 2.36 -2.87
N TYR A 128 -7.35 1.61 -3.74
CA TYR A 128 -8.47 2.11 -4.51
C TYR A 128 -9.78 2.09 -3.69
N ASN A 129 -10.52 3.19 -3.77
CA ASN A 129 -11.96 3.32 -3.48
C ASN A 129 -12.46 3.45 -2.05
N ALA A 130 -11.71 3.21 -1.00
CA ALA A 130 -12.21 3.46 0.36
C ALA A 130 -12.26 4.95 0.71
N LEU A 131 -11.35 5.75 0.15
CA LEU A 131 -11.28 7.21 0.39
C LEU A 131 -12.03 8.04 -0.66
N ILE A 132 -12.31 7.52 -1.85
CA ILE A 132 -12.91 8.30 -2.96
C ILE A 132 -14.42 8.53 -2.77
N LYS A 133 -15.14 7.65 -2.09
CA LYS A 133 -16.52 7.97 -1.66
C LYS A 133 -16.59 9.08 -0.62
N LEU A 134 -15.46 9.39 0.01
CA LEU A 134 -15.34 10.37 1.09
C LEU A 134 -15.19 11.81 0.61
N ALA A 135 -14.76 12.04 -0.63
CA ALA A 135 -14.41 13.38 -1.15
C ALA A 135 -15.31 13.89 -2.29
N LYS A 136 -16.23 13.08 -2.82
CA LYS A 136 -17.04 13.47 -4.00
C LYS A 136 -18.44 14.04 -3.71
N ASP A 137 -18.87 14.10 -2.48
CA ASP A 137 -20.21 14.62 -2.11
C ASP A 137 -20.19 16.06 -1.59
N GLU A 138 -19.14 16.84 -1.83
CA GLU A 138 -19.13 18.29 -1.63
C GLU A 138 -18.92 19.01 -2.97
N CYS A 139 -19.98 19.08 -3.78
CA CYS A 139 -20.27 20.13 -4.76
C CYS A 139 -21.78 20.23 -4.97
#